data_127026d7685e15337ccbb4fbbe4824e3
#
_entry.id   127026d7685e15337ccbb4fbbe4824e3
#
_cell.length_a   1.000
_cell.length_b   1.000
_cell.length_c   1.000
_cell.angle_alpha   90.00
_cell.angle_beta   90.00
_cell.angle_gamma   90.00
#
_symmetry.space_group_name_H-M   'P 1'
#
loop_
_entity.id
_entity.type
_entity.pdbx_description
1 polymer ?
#
loop_
_entity_poly.entity_id
_entity_poly.type
_entity_poly.pdbx_seq_one_letter_code
_entity_poly.pdbx_strand_id
1 'polypeptide(L)'
;KINEPTDGKILVNGEDITHLSGQKLKKFRKNIQLIFQDPYASLNPRMTVGEIIREPMVIHHIYQTRKEQDDRVAELLKIVGLKPDHVRRYPHEFSGGQRQRISIARTLALNPEFIVCDEPISALDVSIQAQIINLLKNIQKELGIAYLFIAHDLSMVKHISDRVAVLYLGTLVELTTSEELYANPQHPYTRALLSAIPIPDPKIEQERDAKKIRLEGEVPSPINSPAGCKFQGRCKCAMPICRQE
;
A
#
# COMPACT_ATOMS: atom_id res chain seq x y z
N LYS A 1 12.71 7.55 0.96
CA LYS A 1 12.74 8.85 0.29
C LYS A 1 13.49 8.70 -1.04
N ILE A 2 12.74 8.72 -2.14
CA ILE A 2 13.27 8.63 -3.51
C ILE A 2 13.40 10.04 -4.07
N ASN A 3 12.36 10.85 -3.93
CA ASN A 3 12.32 12.25 -4.35
C ASN A 3 12.37 13.19 -3.13
N GLU A 4 12.84 14.40 -3.34
CA GLU A 4 12.75 15.47 -2.36
C GLU A 4 11.32 16.03 -2.37
N PRO A 5 10.69 16.28 -1.20
CA PRO A 5 9.42 16.99 -1.15
C PRO A 5 9.62 18.44 -1.58
N THR A 6 8.63 19.00 -2.28
CA THR A 6 8.65 20.42 -2.70
C THR A 6 8.44 21.32 -1.51
N ASP A 7 7.59 20.93 -0.57
CA ASP A 7 7.26 21.67 0.65
C ASP A 7 6.77 20.70 1.73
N GLY A 8 6.63 21.18 2.96
CA GLY A 8 6.15 20.41 4.11
C GLY A 8 7.26 19.65 4.84
N LYS A 9 6.86 18.81 5.80
CA LYS A 9 7.75 18.04 6.67
C LYS A 9 7.35 16.57 6.69
N ILE A 10 8.36 15.69 6.72
CA ILE A 10 8.18 14.25 6.93
C ILE A 10 8.78 13.90 8.30
N LEU A 11 7.91 13.51 9.23
CA LEU A 11 8.32 13.12 10.58
C LEU A 11 8.22 11.60 10.73
N VAL A 12 9.28 10.99 11.27
CA VAL A 12 9.32 9.57 11.63
C VAL A 12 9.70 9.44 13.08
N ASN A 13 8.82 8.89 13.91
CA ASN A 13 9.02 8.81 15.36
C ASN A 13 9.39 10.17 15.99
N GLY A 14 8.79 11.27 15.48
CA GLY A 14 9.05 12.64 15.92
C GLY A 14 10.31 13.29 15.35
N GLU A 15 11.16 12.56 14.63
CA GLU A 15 12.36 13.09 13.98
C GLU A 15 12.05 13.55 12.55
N ASP A 16 12.47 14.77 12.20
CA ASP A 16 12.29 15.33 10.86
C ASP A 16 13.33 14.73 9.89
N ILE A 17 12.83 13.96 8.92
CA ILE A 17 13.63 13.29 7.90
C ILE A 17 13.57 13.98 6.53
N THR A 18 12.93 15.14 6.45
CA THR A 18 12.60 15.82 5.19
C THR A 18 13.83 16.06 4.31
N HIS A 19 14.93 16.51 4.91
CA HIS A 19 16.16 16.84 4.19
C HIS A 19 17.33 15.89 4.52
N LEU A 20 17.06 14.76 5.18
CA LEU A 20 18.13 13.80 5.48
C LEU A 20 18.68 13.14 4.22
N SER A 21 20.00 12.97 4.19
CA SER A 21 20.75 12.34 3.11
C SER A 21 21.83 11.40 3.67
N GLY A 22 22.49 10.65 2.77
CA GLY A 22 23.65 9.82 3.10
C GLY A 22 23.38 8.78 4.20
N GLN A 23 24.31 8.68 5.13
CA GLN A 23 24.30 7.68 6.22
C GLN A 23 23.07 7.84 7.17
N LYS A 24 22.67 9.08 7.45
CA LYS A 24 21.50 9.35 8.30
C LYS A 24 20.22 8.80 7.65
N LEU A 25 20.00 9.07 6.37
CA LEU A 25 18.86 8.53 5.64
C LEU A 25 18.91 7.00 5.52
N LYS A 26 20.11 6.39 5.39
CA LYS A 26 20.28 4.93 5.35
C LYS A 26 19.73 4.26 6.62
N LYS A 27 19.90 4.88 7.78
CA LYS A 27 19.36 4.39 9.06
C LYS A 27 17.83 4.32 9.03
N PHE A 28 17.17 5.38 8.53
CA PHE A 28 15.70 5.41 8.41
C PHE A 28 15.17 4.43 7.36
N ARG A 29 15.88 4.26 6.25
CA ARG A 29 15.50 3.29 5.21
C ARG A 29 15.50 1.85 5.70
N LYS A 30 16.21 1.52 6.78
CA LYS A 30 16.14 0.20 7.42
C LYS A 30 14.77 0.00 8.08
N ASN A 31 14.25 1.02 8.76
CA ASN A 31 13.02 0.94 9.54
C ASN A 31 11.75 1.15 8.68
N ILE A 32 11.91 1.80 7.52
CA ILE A 32 10.80 2.09 6.60
C ILE A 32 11.05 1.35 5.29
N GLN A 33 10.19 0.40 4.98
CA GLN A 33 10.31 -0.43 3.80
C GLN A 33 9.13 -0.21 2.84
N LEU A 34 9.27 -0.69 1.59
CA LEU A 34 8.28 -0.53 0.54
C LEU A 34 8.00 -1.88 -0.13
N ILE A 35 6.73 -2.22 -0.24
CA ILE A 35 6.23 -3.28 -1.11
C ILE A 35 5.72 -2.61 -2.38
N PHE A 36 6.31 -2.95 -3.53
CA PHE A 36 5.99 -2.35 -4.82
C PHE A 36 4.74 -2.96 -5.46
N GLN A 37 4.10 -2.18 -6.33
CA GLN A 37 2.91 -2.55 -7.09
C GLN A 37 3.13 -3.78 -7.99
N ASP A 38 4.25 -3.83 -8.68
CA ASP A 38 4.60 -4.93 -9.58
C ASP A 38 5.67 -5.85 -8.95
N PRO A 39 5.28 -7.05 -8.50
CA PRO A 39 6.24 -8.01 -7.97
C PRO A 39 7.21 -8.54 -9.02
N TYR A 40 6.86 -8.47 -10.31
CA TYR A 40 7.76 -8.86 -11.40
C TYR A 40 8.92 -7.88 -11.55
N ALA A 41 8.61 -6.59 -11.66
CA ALA A 41 9.63 -5.56 -11.82
C ALA A 41 10.47 -5.35 -10.55
N SER A 42 9.93 -5.72 -9.39
CA SER A 42 10.60 -5.52 -8.09
C SER A 42 11.66 -6.58 -7.75
N LEU A 43 11.63 -7.75 -8.39
CA LEU A 43 12.54 -8.86 -8.12
C LEU A 43 13.55 -9.01 -9.26
N ASN A 44 14.86 -9.06 -8.94
CA ASN A 44 15.89 -9.29 -9.94
C ASN A 44 15.78 -10.72 -10.50
N PRO A 45 15.47 -10.93 -11.78
CA PRO A 45 15.25 -12.26 -12.37
C PRO A 45 16.51 -13.13 -12.44
N ARG A 46 17.69 -12.54 -12.25
CA ARG A 46 19.00 -13.23 -12.29
C ARG A 46 19.45 -13.73 -10.91
N MET A 47 18.73 -13.38 -9.87
CA MET A 47 19.02 -13.79 -8.50
C MET A 47 18.04 -14.88 -8.05
N THR A 48 18.54 -15.80 -7.24
CA THR A 48 17.67 -16.77 -6.57
C THR A 48 16.83 -16.09 -5.47
N VAL A 49 15.74 -16.72 -5.06
CA VAL A 49 14.88 -16.23 -3.98
C VAL A 49 15.67 -15.97 -2.70
N GLY A 50 16.60 -16.89 -2.35
CA GLY A 50 17.46 -16.74 -1.17
C GLY A 50 18.39 -15.53 -1.27
N GLU A 51 18.94 -15.24 -2.46
CA GLU A 51 19.77 -14.05 -2.69
C GLU A 51 18.94 -12.77 -2.58
N ILE A 52 17.76 -12.73 -3.19
CA ILE A 52 16.85 -11.58 -3.14
C ILE A 52 16.47 -11.21 -1.71
N ILE A 53 16.09 -12.21 -0.88
CA ILE A 53 15.71 -11.97 0.52
C ILE A 53 16.93 -11.58 1.37
N ARG A 54 18.10 -12.11 1.06
CA ARG A 54 19.36 -11.84 1.79
C ARG A 54 19.95 -10.47 1.45
N GLU A 55 19.81 -9.99 0.23
CA GLU A 55 20.44 -8.76 -0.27
C GLU A 55 20.28 -7.57 0.70
N PRO A 56 19.09 -7.25 1.23
CA PRO A 56 18.94 -6.16 2.21
C PRO A 56 19.77 -6.39 3.47
N MET A 57 19.88 -7.62 3.96
CA MET A 57 20.66 -7.95 5.17
C MET A 57 22.14 -7.70 4.96
N VAL A 58 22.67 -8.02 3.76
CA VAL A 58 24.06 -7.75 3.37
C VAL A 58 24.32 -6.25 3.27
N ILE A 59 23.47 -5.50 2.58
CA ILE A 59 23.60 -4.05 2.38
C ILE A 59 23.58 -3.28 3.72
N HIS A 60 22.77 -3.74 4.67
CA HIS A 60 22.60 -3.10 5.98
C HIS A 60 23.45 -3.74 7.08
N HIS A 61 24.28 -4.74 6.77
CA HIS A 61 25.17 -5.44 7.70
C HIS A 61 24.47 -5.90 9.00
N ILE A 62 23.27 -6.54 8.85
CA ILE A 62 22.44 -6.92 10.01
C ILE A 62 22.97 -8.18 10.68
N TYR A 63 23.39 -9.17 9.87
CA TYR A 63 23.92 -10.46 10.34
C TYR A 63 25.39 -10.58 9.93
N GLN A 64 26.22 -11.09 10.84
CA GLN A 64 27.67 -11.16 10.62
C GLN A 64 28.07 -12.40 9.80
N THR A 65 27.32 -13.49 9.92
CA THR A 65 27.64 -14.76 9.28
C THR A 65 26.64 -15.12 8.19
N ARG A 66 27.12 -15.85 7.18
CA ARG A 66 26.26 -16.40 6.13
C ARG A 66 25.19 -17.33 6.69
N LYS A 67 25.53 -18.12 7.71
CA LYS A 67 24.62 -19.04 8.36
C LYS A 67 23.43 -18.32 8.99
N GLU A 68 23.66 -17.25 9.75
CA GLU A 68 22.60 -16.43 10.34
C GLU A 68 21.66 -15.86 9.29
N GLN A 69 22.22 -15.39 8.16
CA GLN A 69 21.43 -14.89 7.03
C GLN A 69 20.58 -16.02 6.41
N ASP A 70 21.13 -17.20 6.23
CA ASP A 70 20.42 -18.36 5.64
C ASP A 70 19.31 -18.87 6.58
N ASP A 71 19.55 -18.90 7.88
CA ASP A 71 18.56 -19.25 8.90
C ASP A 71 17.40 -18.23 8.88
N ARG A 72 17.71 -16.94 8.78
CA ARG A 72 16.69 -15.89 8.68
C ARG A 72 15.91 -15.97 7.37
N VAL A 73 16.55 -16.26 6.24
CA VAL A 73 15.85 -16.49 4.97
C VAL A 73 14.86 -17.63 5.08
N ALA A 74 15.26 -18.75 5.70
CA ALA A 74 14.37 -19.91 5.89
C ALA A 74 13.17 -19.58 6.78
N GLU A 75 13.37 -18.80 7.84
CA GLU A 75 12.30 -18.29 8.70
C GLU A 75 11.34 -17.38 7.95
N LEU A 76 11.85 -16.41 7.17
CA LEU A 76 11.03 -15.49 6.38
C LEU A 76 10.20 -16.20 5.32
N LEU A 77 10.76 -17.24 4.66
CA LEU A 77 9.99 -18.07 3.73
C LEU A 77 8.82 -18.76 4.43
N LYS A 78 9.03 -19.25 5.65
CA LYS A 78 7.96 -19.83 6.47
C LYS A 78 6.86 -18.81 6.81
N ILE A 79 7.25 -17.61 7.27
CA ILE A 79 6.32 -16.52 7.63
C ILE A 79 5.39 -16.20 6.45
N VAL A 80 5.93 -16.15 5.23
CA VAL A 80 5.12 -15.85 4.03
C VAL A 80 4.45 -17.09 3.41
N GLY A 81 4.54 -18.26 4.05
CA GLY A 81 3.90 -19.50 3.59
C GLY A 81 4.55 -20.13 2.37
N LEU A 82 5.86 -19.92 2.19
CA LEU A 82 6.66 -20.58 1.16
C LEU A 82 7.52 -21.71 1.75
N LYS A 83 7.88 -22.70 0.91
CA LYS A 83 8.72 -23.82 1.34
C LYS A 83 10.19 -23.39 1.43
N PRO A 84 10.97 -23.92 2.38
CA PRO A 84 12.42 -23.63 2.48
C PRO A 84 13.22 -23.97 1.23
N ASP A 85 12.89 -25.03 0.50
CA ASP A 85 13.56 -25.45 -0.74
C ASP A 85 13.39 -24.44 -1.88
N HIS A 86 12.44 -23.51 -1.77
CA HIS A 86 12.28 -22.43 -2.73
C HIS A 86 13.47 -21.44 -2.76
N VAL A 87 14.35 -21.48 -1.75
CA VAL A 87 15.54 -20.62 -1.62
C VAL A 87 16.45 -20.64 -2.85
N ARG A 88 16.53 -21.78 -3.58
CA ARG A 88 17.40 -21.98 -4.73
C ARG A 88 16.74 -21.67 -6.07
N ARG A 89 15.43 -21.41 -6.09
CA ARG A 89 14.66 -21.15 -7.30
C ARG A 89 14.75 -19.68 -7.71
N TYR A 90 14.48 -19.42 -8.99
CA TYR A 90 14.43 -18.08 -9.57
C TYR A 90 13.01 -17.53 -9.60
N PRO A 91 12.83 -16.20 -9.60
CA PRO A 91 11.49 -15.57 -9.60
C PRO A 91 10.56 -16.04 -10.72
N HIS A 92 11.09 -16.34 -11.89
CA HIS A 92 10.29 -16.79 -13.04
C HIS A 92 9.64 -18.17 -12.86
N GLU A 93 10.08 -18.97 -11.87
CA GLU A 93 9.51 -20.27 -11.54
C GLU A 93 8.28 -20.17 -10.61
N PHE A 94 7.86 -18.96 -10.24
CA PHE A 94 6.80 -18.71 -9.27
C PHE A 94 5.60 -18.00 -9.90
N SER A 95 4.39 -18.29 -9.36
CA SER A 95 3.17 -17.54 -9.69
C SER A 95 3.25 -16.09 -9.19
N GLY A 96 2.37 -15.20 -9.68
CA GLY A 96 2.29 -13.81 -9.25
C GLY A 96 2.13 -13.67 -7.72
N GLY A 97 1.21 -14.43 -7.13
CA GLY A 97 1.02 -14.43 -5.67
C GLY A 97 2.22 -14.95 -4.88
N GLN A 98 2.94 -15.94 -5.41
CA GLN A 98 4.18 -16.42 -4.77
C GLN A 98 5.30 -15.38 -4.88
N ARG A 99 5.43 -14.66 -6.00
CA ARG A 99 6.39 -13.55 -6.14
C ARG A 99 6.07 -12.41 -5.18
N GLN A 100 4.79 -12.11 -4.98
CA GLN A 100 4.38 -11.12 -3.98
C GLN A 100 4.79 -11.54 -2.57
N ARG A 101 4.65 -12.82 -2.22
CA ARG A 101 5.14 -13.37 -0.94
C ARG A 101 6.66 -13.25 -0.81
N ILE A 102 7.42 -13.45 -1.89
CA ILE A 102 8.88 -13.23 -1.90
C ILE A 102 9.22 -11.75 -1.68
N SER A 103 8.49 -10.83 -2.32
CA SER A 103 8.65 -9.38 -2.11
C SER A 103 8.36 -8.99 -0.65
N ILE A 104 7.30 -9.54 -0.05
CA ILE A 104 7.00 -9.35 1.38
C ILE A 104 8.14 -9.89 2.25
N ALA A 105 8.63 -11.12 1.99
CA ALA A 105 9.74 -11.70 2.74
C ALA A 105 11.02 -10.84 2.67
N ARG A 106 11.36 -10.32 1.48
CA ARG A 106 12.47 -9.38 1.29
C ARG A 106 12.30 -8.11 2.14
N THR A 107 11.09 -7.56 2.16
CA THR A 107 10.75 -6.37 2.95
C THR A 107 10.93 -6.61 4.45
N LEU A 108 10.51 -7.78 4.94
CA LEU A 108 10.64 -8.19 6.35
C LEU A 108 12.08 -8.50 6.77
N ALA A 109 13.01 -8.66 5.83
CA ALA A 109 14.41 -9.03 6.12
C ALA A 109 15.13 -8.03 7.03
N LEU A 110 14.69 -6.77 7.04
CA LEU A 110 15.28 -5.68 7.84
C LEU A 110 14.57 -5.45 9.18
N ASN A 111 13.54 -6.23 9.52
CA ASN A 111 12.68 -6.02 10.69
C ASN A 111 12.14 -4.58 10.74
N PRO A 112 11.40 -4.13 9.72
CA PRO A 112 10.93 -2.75 9.65
C PRO A 112 9.84 -2.48 10.69
N GLU A 113 9.76 -1.22 11.14
CA GLU A 113 8.67 -0.71 11.98
C GLU A 113 7.46 -0.27 11.16
N PHE A 114 7.72 0.16 9.90
CA PHE A 114 6.73 0.73 9.01
C PHE A 114 6.92 0.23 7.57
N ILE A 115 5.83 -0.18 6.93
CA ILE A 115 5.85 -0.62 5.54
C ILE A 115 4.84 0.18 4.72
N VAL A 116 5.30 0.80 3.63
CA VAL A 116 4.43 1.35 2.60
C VAL A 116 4.07 0.21 1.63
N CYS A 117 2.79 -0.06 1.47
CA CYS A 117 2.27 -1.06 0.53
C CYS A 117 1.64 -0.29 -0.65
N ASP A 118 2.38 -0.18 -1.74
CA ASP A 118 1.94 0.53 -2.94
C ASP A 118 1.22 -0.44 -3.88
N GLU A 119 -0.11 -0.43 -3.84
CA GLU A 119 -1.01 -1.34 -4.58
C GLU A 119 -0.57 -2.82 -4.57
N PRO A 120 -0.26 -3.42 -3.41
CA PRO A 120 0.47 -4.70 -3.33
C PRO A 120 -0.32 -5.90 -3.87
N ILE A 121 -1.56 -5.71 -4.28
CA ILE A 121 -2.47 -6.77 -4.73
C ILE A 121 -3.08 -6.53 -6.11
N SER A 122 -2.85 -5.36 -6.74
CA SER A 122 -3.53 -4.92 -7.96
C SER A 122 -3.32 -5.86 -9.17
N ALA A 123 -2.16 -6.52 -9.24
CA ALA A 123 -1.80 -7.44 -10.33
C ALA A 123 -2.16 -8.91 -10.04
N LEU A 124 -2.98 -9.19 -9.02
CA LEU A 124 -3.29 -10.55 -8.56
C LEU A 124 -4.77 -10.88 -8.71
N ASP A 125 -5.08 -12.17 -8.89
CA ASP A 125 -6.46 -12.68 -8.87
C ASP A 125 -7.13 -12.48 -7.52
N VAL A 126 -8.44 -12.28 -7.49
CA VAL A 126 -9.23 -11.96 -6.28
C VAL A 126 -9.00 -12.95 -5.13
N SER A 127 -8.91 -14.25 -5.42
CA SER A 127 -8.63 -15.27 -4.40
C SER A 127 -7.24 -15.13 -3.79
N ILE A 128 -6.25 -14.76 -4.58
CA ILE A 128 -4.88 -14.53 -4.14
C ILE A 128 -4.77 -13.19 -3.40
N GLN A 129 -5.49 -12.15 -3.84
CA GLN A 129 -5.57 -10.88 -3.11
C GLN A 129 -6.00 -11.09 -1.66
N ALA A 130 -7.07 -11.84 -1.43
CA ALA A 130 -7.55 -12.15 -0.08
C ALA A 130 -6.49 -12.88 0.77
N GLN A 131 -5.74 -13.81 0.17
CA GLN A 131 -4.66 -14.51 0.87
C GLN A 131 -3.52 -13.56 1.26
N ILE A 132 -3.12 -12.62 0.38
CA ILE A 132 -2.07 -11.64 0.68
C ILE A 132 -2.52 -10.65 1.76
N ILE A 133 -3.77 -10.18 1.73
CA ILE A 133 -4.33 -9.31 2.77
C ILE A 133 -4.31 -10.02 4.13
N ASN A 134 -4.77 -11.27 4.20
CA ASN A 134 -4.72 -12.06 5.43
C ASN A 134 -3.28 -12.28 5.92
N LEU A 135 -2.34 -12.55 5.02
CA LEU A 135 -0.92 -12.65 5.35
C LEU A 135 -0.39 -11.36 5.97
N LEU A 136 -0.66 -10.19 5.36
CA LEU A 136 -0.23 -8.89 5.88
C LEU A 136 -0.84 -8.59 7.24
N LYS A 137 -2.12 -8.92 7.46
CA LYS A 137 -2.78 -8.76 8.78
C LYS A 137 -2.15 -9.64 9.86
N ASN A 138 -1.82 -10.89 9.54
CA ASN A 138 -1.14 -11.78 10.47
C ASN A 138 0.25 -11.25 10.82
N ILE A 139 1.03 -10.82 9.83
CA ILE A 139 2.34 -10.20 10.03
C ILE A 139 2.22 -8.94 10.89
N GLN A 140 1.24 -8.08 10.64
CA GLN A 140 0.97 -6.89 11.45
C GLN A 140 0.73 -7.25 12.92
N LYS A 141 -0.13 -8.24 13.16
CA LYS A 141 -0.48 -8.70 14.51
C LYS A 141 0.69 -9.34 15.24
N GLU A 142 1.49 -10.16 14.54
CA GLU A 142 2.60 -10.91 15.13
C GLU A 142 3.85 -10.04 15.37
N LEU A 143 4.15 -9.13 14.44
CA LEU A 143 5.36 -8.32 14.46
C LEU A 143 5.14 -6.86 14.88
N GLY A 144 3.90 -6.40 15.06
CA GLY A 144 3.58 -5.03 15.47
C GLY A 144 3.93 -3.97 14.42
N ILE A 145 3.99 -4.33 13.14
CA ILE A 145 4.37 -3.43 12.04
C ILE A 145 3.19 -2.52 11.68
N ALA A 146 3.46 -1.22 11.50
CA ALA A 146 2.48 -0.29 10.95
C ALA A 146 2.53 -0.28 9.41
N TYR A 147 1.34 -0.19 8.76
CA TYR A 147 1.22 -0.11 7.31
C TYR A 147 0.66 1.23 6.85
N LEU A 148 1.22 1.77 5.76
CA LEU A 148 0.52 2.69 4.87
C LEU A 148 0.09 1.90 3.63
N PHE A 149 -1.18 1.56 3.55
CA PHE A 149 -1.73 0.74 2.47
C PHE A 149 -2.38 1.63 1.40
N ILE A 150 -1.79 1.70 0.22
CA ILE A 150 -2.29 2.46 -0.93
C ILE A 150 -3.05 1.48 -1.82
N ALA A 151 -4.30 1.75 -2.13
CA ALA A 151 -5.12 0.92 -3.00
C ALA A 151 -6.25 1.72 -3.64
N HIS A 152 -6.75 1.21 -4.75
CA HIS A 152 -7.97 1.69 -5.41
C HIS A 152 -9.19 0.79 -5.14
N ASP A 153 -9.01 -0.41 -4.58
CA ASP A 153 -10.08 -1.31 -4.17
C ASP A 153 -10.52 -1.02 -2.72
N LEU A 154 -11.62 -0.31 -2.61
CA LEU A 154 -12.19 0.08 -1.32
C LEU A 154 -12.68 -1.12 -0.50
N SER A 155 -13.06 -2.25 -1.14
CA SER A 155 -13.49 -3.44 -0.41
C SER A 155 -12.32 -4.03 0.39
N MET A 156 -11.12 -4.07 -0.21
CA MET A 156 -9.91 -4.54 0.47
C MET A 156 -9.44 -3.56 1.54
N VAL A 157 -9.52 -2.25 1.28
CA VAL A 157 -9.17 -1.21 2.26
C VAL A 157 -9.99 -1.37 3.54
N LYS A 158 -11.29 -1.65 3.44
CA LYS A 158 -12.16 -1.92 4.60
C LYS A 158 -11.64 -3.03 5.50
N HIS A 159 -11.04 -4.06 4.92
CA HIS A 159 -10.59 -5.23 5.67
C HIS A 159 -9.24 -5.07 6.36
N ILE A 160 -8.36 -4.20 5.84
CA ILE A 160 -6.99 -4.09 6.35
C ILE A 160 -6.75 -2.82 7.17
N SER A 161 -7.54 -1.76 6.96
CA SER A 161 -7.22 -0.43 7.48
C SER A 161 -8.01 -0.08 8.75
N ASP A 162 -7.34 0.51 9.74
CA ASP A 162 -7.97 1.11 10.92
C ASP A 162 -8.46 2.53 10.61
N ARG A 163 -7.69 3.29 9.84
CA ARG A 163 -8.01 4.65 9.37
C ARG A 163 -7.85 4.73 7.86
N VAL A 164 -8.68 5.53 7.22
CA VAL A 164 -8.66 5.71 5.77
C VAL A 164 -8.53 7.19 5.42
N ALA A 165 -7.59 7.48 4.54
CA ALA A 165 -7.40 8.79 3.92
C ALA A 165 -7.86 8.72 2.46
N VAL A 166 -8.84 9.53 2.09
CA VAL A 166 -9.33 9.62 0.70
C VAL A 166 -8.67 10.82 0.01
N LEU A 167 -8.01 10.56 -1.10
CA LEU A 167 -7.34 11.58 -1.90
C LEU A 167 -8.06 11.80 -3.24
N TYR A 168 -8.20 13.06 -3.64
CA TYR A 168 -8.68 13.47 -4.96
C TYR A 168 -7.71 14.45 -5.59
N LEU A 169 -7.12 14.10 -6.74
CA LEU A 169 -6.09 14.90 -7.43
C LEU A 169 -4.97 15.38 -6.49
N GLY A 170 -4.46 14.48 -5.65
CA GLY A 170 -3.38 14.75 -4.70
C GLY A 170 -3.78 15.57 -3.46
N THR A 171 -5.07 15.90 -3.30
CA THR A 171 -5.58 16.61 -2.11
C THR A 171 -6.31 15.63 -1.20
N LEU A 172 -6.01 15.67 0.09
CA LEU A 172 -6.74 14.93 1.12
C LEU A 172 -8.12 15.53 1.30
N VAL A 173 -9.17 14.76 0.97
CA VAL A 173 -10.56 15.23 1.03
C VAL A 173 -11.33 14.67 2.23
N GLU A 174 -10.91 13.52 2.76
CA GLU A 174 -11.51 12.93 3.95
C GLU A 174 -10.50 12.05 4.68
N LEU A 175 -10.47 12.13 6.01
CA LEU A 175 -9.64 11.30 6.88
C LEU A 175 -10.44 10.90 8.12
N THR A 176 -10.74 9.62 8.27
CA THR A 176 -11.50 9.11 9.41
C THR A 176 -11.16 7.64 9.71
N THR A 177 -11.81 7.04 10.71
CA THR A 177 -11.70 5.60 10.93
C THR A 177 -12.35 4.82 9.79
N SER A 178 -11.89 3.60 9.56
CA SER A 178 -12.47 2.73 8.52
C SER A 178 -13.98 2.53 8.78
N GLU A 179 -14.36 2.25 10.01
CA GLU A 179 -15.76 2.05 10.39
C GLU A 179 -16.65 3.26 10.03
N GLU A 180 -16.24 4.46 10.41
CA GLU A 180 -16.99 5.69 10.13
C GLU A 180 -17.05 6.00 8.64
N LEU A 181 -15.95 5.81 7.89
CA LEU A 181 -15.93 6.06 6.45
C LEU A 181 -16.99 5.24 5.70
N TYR A 182 -17.12 3.95 6.05
CA TYR A 182 -18.07 3.06 5.37
C TYR A 182 -19.51 3.19 5.89
N ALA A 183 -19.69 3.66 7.13
CA ALA A 183 -21.02 3.88 7.71
C ALA A 183 -21.61 5.26 7.34
N ASN A 184 -20.79 6.31 7.40
CA ASN A 184 -21.23 7.70 7.32
C ASN A 184 -20.22 8.60 6.58
N PRO A 185 -19.92 8.33 5.28
CA PRO A 185 -18.99 9.14 4.51
C PRO A 185 -19.47 10.59 4.40
N GLN A 186 -18.56 11.54 4.67
CA GLN A 186 -18.91 12.95 4.69
C GLN A 186 -18.69 13.63 3.35
N HIS A 187 -17.53 13.40 2.72
CA HIS A 187 -17.22 14.09 1.48
C HIS A 187 -17.99 13.50 0.27
N PRO A 188 -18.57 14.34 -0.63
CA PRO A 188 -19.36 13.87 -1.77
C PRO A 188 -18.59 12.91 -2.71
N TYR A 189 -17.27 13.09 -2.85
CA TYR A 189 -16.44 12.17 -3.62
C TYR A 189 -16.36 10.79 -2.95
N THR A 190 -16.17 10.72 -1.65
CA THR A 190 -16.17 9.46 -0.88
C THR A 190 -17.50 8.73 -1.02
N ARG A 191 -18.61 9.44 -0.92
CA ARG A 191 -19.96 8.88 -1.12
C ARG A 191 -20.10 8.26 -2.52
N ALA A 192 -19.62 8.97 -3.54
CA ALA A 192 -19.66 8.47 -4.92
C ALA A 192 -18.79 7.21 -5.08
N LEU A 193 -17.57 7.21 -4.54
CA LEU A 193 -16.67 6.05 -4.56
C LEU A 193 -17.31 4.83 -3.89
N LEU A 194 -17.84 5.00 -2.67
CA LEU A 194 -18.45 3.91 -1.92
C LEU A 194 -19.75 3.40 -2.59
N SER A 195 -20.50 4.29 -3.26
CA SER A 195 -21.69 3.88 -4.02
C SER A 195 -21.36 3.02 -5.26
N ALA A 196 -20.12 3.09 -5.73
CA ALA A 196 -19.65 2.36 -6.90
C ALA A 196 -19.09 0.96 -6.57
N ILE A 197 -18.91 0.61 -5.27
CA ILE A 197 -18.44 -0.72 -4.86
C ILE A 197 -19.47 -1.77 -5.27
N PRO A 198 -19.13 -2.77 -6.11
CA PRO A 198 -20.06 -3.82 -6.49
C PRO A 198 -20.37 -4.75 -5.31
N ILE A 199 -21.61 -5.18 -5.20
CA ILE A 199 -22.04 -6.20 -4.25
C ILE A 199 -22.26 -7.51 -5.01
N PRO A 200 -21.73 -8.66 -4.54
CA PRO A 200 -21.86 -9.93 -5.22
C PRO A 200 -23.26 -10.57 -5.09
N ASP A 201 -24.31 -9.77 -4.87
CA ASP A 201 -25.72 -10.17 -4.87
C ASP A 201 -26.46 -9.40 -5.98
N PRO A 202 -26.94 -10.07 -7.05
CA PRO A 202 -27.58 -9.41 -8.18
C PRO A 202 -28.85 -8.63 -7.82
N LYS A 203 -29.61 -9.06 -6.81
CA LYS A 203 -30.83 -8.37 -6.39
C LYS A 203 -30.52 -7.09 -5.67
N ILE A 204 -29.58 -7.15 -4.73
CA ILE A 204 -29.10 -5.98 -3.98
C ILE A 204 -28.41 -4.99 -4.90
N GLU A 205 -27.62 -5.48 -5.87
CA GLU A 205 -26.93 -4.63 -6.84
C GLU A 205 -27.92 -3.86 -7.74
N GLN A 206 -29.01 -4.49 -8.20
CA GLN A 206 -30.06 -3.80 -8.98
C GLN A 206 -30.72 -2.66 -8.19
N GLU A 207 -31.06 -2.90 -6.92
CA GLU A 207 -31.63 -1.85 -6.06
C GLU A 207 -30.65 -0.71 -5.80
N ARG A 208 -29.36 -1.03 -5.70
CA ARG A 208 -28.29 -0.04 -5.48
C ARG A 208 -27.93 0.71 -6.77
N ASP A 209 -27.99 0.09 -7.93
CA ASP A 209 -27.65 0.76 -9.20
C ASP A 209 -28.59 1.95 -9.49
N ALA A 210 -29.85 1.86 -9.04
CA ALA A 210 -30.78 2.99 -9.05
C ALA A 210 -30.38 4.15 -8.12
N LYS A 211 -29.61 3.86 -7.04
CA LYS A 211 -29.13 4.84 -6.04
C LYS A 211 -27.67 5.24 -6.26
N LYS A 212 -27.00 4.65 -7.24
CA LYS A 212 -25.58 4.90 -7.52
C LYS A 212 -25.33 6.36 -7.89
N ILE A 213 -24.38 6.98 -7.22
CA ILE A 213 -24.01 8.36 -7.46
C ILE A 213 -23.14 8.42 -8.70
N ARG A 214 -23.73 8.80 -9.83
CA ARG A 214 -22.99 9.02 -11.07
C ARG A 214 -22.34 10.39 -11.03
N LEU A 215 -21.01 10.41 -11.16
CA LEU A 215 -20.23 11.64 -11.27
C LEU A 215 -20.29 12.14 -12.70
N GLU A 216 -20.74 13.37 -12.88
CA GLU A 216 -20.82 14.07 -14.16
C GLU A 216 -19.59 14.96 -14.34
N GLY A 217 -19.24 15.28 -15.60
CA GLY A 217 -18.11 16.13 -15.94
C GLY A 217 -16.76 15.41 -16.00
N GLU A 218 -15.81 16.06 -16.64
CA GLU A 218 -14.45 15.54 -16.82
C GLU A 218 -13.62 15.70 -15.54
N VAL A 219 -12.62 14.82 -15.37
CA VAL A 219 -11.64 14.96 -14.31
C VAL A 219 -10.71 16.13 -14.66
N PRO A 220 -10.58 17.16 -13.81
CA PRO A 220 -9.69 18.28 -14.09
C PRO A 220 -8.25 17.81 -14.26
N SER A 221 -7.48 18.55 -15.08
CA SER A 221 -6.05 18.28 -15.22
C SER A 221 -5.34 18.51 -13.88
N PRO A 222 -4.46 17.58 -13.47
CA PRO A 222 -3.66 17.77 -12.25
C PRO A 222 -2.65 18.93 -12.40
N ILE A 223 -2.28 19.31 -13.62
CA ILE A 223 -1.35 20.42 -13.91
C ILE A 223 -2.04 21.77 -13.72
N ASN A 224 -3.29 21.90 -14.19
CA ASN A 224 -4.11 23.11 -14.12
C ASN A 224 -5.30 22.86 -13.19
N SER A 225 -5.02 22.51 -11.94
CA SER A 225 -6.09 22.29 -10.95
C SER A 225 -6.87 23.58 -10.68
N PRO A 226 -8.20 23.51 -10.56
CA PRO A 226 -9.01 24.67 -10.19
C PRO A 226 -8.61 25.22 -8.82
N ALA A 227 -8.78 26.51 -8.61
CA ALA A 227 -8.65 27.12 -7.29
C ALA A 227 -9.72 26.54 -6.33
N GLY A 228 -9.42 26.49 -5.04
CA GLY A 228 -10.27 25.93 -4.02
C GLY A 228 -10.43 24.42 -4.10
N CYS A 229 -11.63 23.92 -3.81
CA CYS A 229 -11.90 22.49 -3.83
C CYS A 229 -11.76 21.89 -5.23
N LYS A 230 -10.81 20.98 -5.43
CA LYS A 230 -10.55 20.34 -6.73
C LYS A 230 -11.73 19.51 -7.26
N PHE A 231 -12.62 19.08 -6.37
CA PHE A 231 -13.80 18.29 -6.73
C PHE A 231 -15.02 19.16 -7.11
N GLN A 232 -14.96 20.49 -6.95
CA GLN A 232 -16.10 21.40 -7.14
C GLN A 232 -16.84 21.22 -8.48
N GLY A 233 -16.11 21.01 -9.59
CA GLY A 233 -16.69 20.88 -10.93
C GLY A 233 -17.52 19.61 -11.14
N ARG A 234 -17.39 18.60 -10.26
CA ARG A 234 -18.11 17.34 -10.31
C ARG A 234 -19.00 17.12 -9.06
N CYS A 235 -19.02 18.09 -8.16
CA CYS A 235 -19.73 18.01 -6.89
C CYS A 235 -21.15 18.54 -7.02
N LYS A 236 -22.17 17.69 -6.80
CA LYS A 236 -23.58 18.11 -6.76
C LYS A 236 -23.92 19.01 -5.55
N CYS A 237 -23.01 19.05 -4.54
CA CYS A 237 -23.16 19.87 -3.33
C CYS A 237 -22.23 21.10 -3.37
N ALA A 238 -21.69 21.49 -4.55
CA ALA A 238 -20.76 22.60 -4.64
C ALA A 238 -21.42 23.93 -4.23
N MET A 239 -20.73 24.67 -3.37
CA MET A 239 -21.12 25.99 -2.87
C MET A 239 -20.15 27.06 -3.37
N PRO A 240 -20.50 28.35 -3.31
CA PRO A 240 -19.59 29.43 -3.74
C PRO A 240 -18.22 29.41 -3.04
N ILE A 241 -18.18 29.03 -1.75
CA ILE A 241 -16.94 28.90 -0.97
C ILE A 241 -15.99 27.84 -1.55
N CYS A 242 -16.51 26.77 -2.14
CA CYS A 242 -15.69 25.72 -2.76
C CYS A 242 -14.85 26.20 -3.96
N ARG A 243 -15.07 27.45 -4.42
CA ARG A 243 -14.26 28.06 -5.47
C ARG A 243 -13.09 28.89 -4.92
N GLN A 244 -13.06 29.09 -3.60
CA GLN A 244 -12.10 29.97 -2.92
C GLN A 244 -11.16 29.19 -2.00
N GLU A 245 -11.69 28.14 -1.38
CA GLU A 245 -10.98 27.29 -0.40
C GLU A 245 -11.00 25.80 -0.80
#